data_56a2b5984b89b4660df940fc55759f18
#
_entry.id   56a2b5984b89b4660df940fc55759f18
#
_cell.length_a   1.000
_cell.length_b   1.000
_cell.length_c   1.000
_cell.angle_alpha   90.00
_cell.angle_beta   90.00
_cell.angle_gamma   90.00
#
_symmetry.space_group_name_H-M   'P 1'
#
loop_
_entity.id
_entity.type
_entity.pdbx_description
1 polymer ?
#
loop_
_entity_poly.entity_id
_entity_poly.type
_entity_poly.pdbx_seq_one_letter_code
_entity_poly.pdbx_strand_id
1 'polypeptide(L)'
;DTTLAVTGVMTGKEYAFYVVAKNEAGAAEASETVAKATTLHGKVTLDIEKVSTSTFKLSWNKIDGATRYIVYRKRNDDKMKKVLTLGAEKLEYVTAELPNGDYQFILKAGRYDSKDRVMTDASNTVEGNVEKVAPAVTLKAGTKSVKVSWKAMEGVTHYQVYRATSKDGKYTKLTTTKELSYTAKSLKSGNKYFFKVRGYKTYKSGEDIKYAVYTPYSTIKYATAK
;
A
#
# COMPACT_ATOMS: atom_id res chain seq x y z
N ASP A 1 3.95 -45.11 15.18
CA ASP A 1 4.10 -43.74 14.74
C ASP A 1 5.24 -43.06 15.50
N THR A 2 6.03 -42.29 14.81
CA THR A 2 7.16 -41.53 15.36
C THR A 2 6.84 -40.03 15.52
N THR A 3 5.59 -39.64 15.26
CA THR A 3 5.12 -38.26 15.37
C THR A 3 3.77 -38.17 16.08
N LEU A 4 3.60 -37.16 16.89
CA LEU A 4 2.37 -36.87 17.62
C LEU A 4 2.04 -35.37 17.43
N ALA A 5 0.86 -35.07 16.93
CA ALA A 5 0.34 -33.68 16.91
C ALA A 5 -0.37 -33.40 18.25
N VAL A 6 0.15 -32.48 19.02
CA VAL A 6 -0.46 -32.05 20.29
C VAL A 6 -1.45 -30.92 20.02
N THR A 7 -2.72 -31.10 20.36
CA THR A 7 -3.82 -30.14 20.21
C THR A 7 -4.33 -29.67 21.57
N GLY A 8 -5.14 -28.60 21.59
CA GLY A 8 -5.75 -28.07 22.82
C GLY A 8 -4.79 -27.30 23.72
N VAL A 9 -3.64 -26.90 23.20
CA VAL A 9 -2.65 -26.11 23.95
C VAL A 9 -3.02 -24.64 24.01
N MET A 10 -2.73 -23.95 25.09
CA MET A 10 -3.06 -22.52 25.28
C MET A 10 -2.02 -21.62 24.62
N THR A 11 -2.47 -20.51 24.08
CA THR A 11 -1.62 -19.49 23.45
C THR A 11 -0.58 -18.91 24.42
N GLY A 12 0.64 -18.68 23.95
CA GLY A 12 1.70 -18.02 24.69
C GLY A 12 2.27 -18.84 25.84
N LYS A 13 1.86 -20.09 26.01
CA LYS A 13 2.38 -20.98 27.05
C LYS A 13 3.56 -21.79 26.51
N GLU A 14 4.59 -21.91 27.31
CA GLU A 14 5.68 -22.85 27.08
C GLU A 14 5.25 -24.24 27.56
N TYR A 15 5.42 -25.20 26.71
CA TYR A 15 5.16 -26.60 26.99
C TYR A 15 6.47 -27.40 26.90
N ALA A 16 6.66 -28.30 27.84
CA ALA A 16 7.75 -29.25 27.84
C ALA A 16 7.21 -30.64 27.49
N PHE A 17 7.86 -31.29 26.57
CA PHE A 17 7.47 -32.62 26.09
C PHE A 17 8.61 -33.61 26.34
N TYR A 18 8.24 -34.81 26.81
CA TYR A 18 9.15 -35.95 26.90
C TYR A 18 8.43 -37.17 26.33
N VAL A 19 9.19 -38.13 25.91
CA VAL A 19 8.69 -39.40 25.34
C VAL A 19 9.09 -40.54 26.24
N VAL A 20 8.14 -41.42 26.53
CA VAL A 20 8.38 -42.67 27.25
C VAL A 20 8.05 -43.82 26.32
N ALA A 21 9.03 -44.65 26.01
CA ALA A 21 8.80 -45.88 25.28
C ALA A 21 8.22 -46.96 26.22
N LYS A 22 7.23 -47.72 25.72
CA LYS A 22 6.63 -48.82 26.53
C LYS A 22 6.53 -50.09 25.66
N ASN A 23 6.84 -51.23 26.29
CA ASN A 23 6.65 -52.54 25.74
C ASN A 23 5.99 -53.46 26.78
N GLU A 24 5.85 -54.75 26.47
CA GLU A 24 5.22 -55.70 27.37
C GLU A 24 6.00 -55.91 28.69
N ALA A 25 7.30 -55.64 28.71
CA ALA A 25 8.13 -55.74 29.89
C ALA A 25 8.06 -54.51 30.82
N GLY A 26 7.45 -53.43 30.36
CA GLY A 26 7.31 -52.20 31.15
C GLY A 26 7.59 -50.92 30.34
N ALA A 27 7.66 -49.81 31.06
CA ALA A 27 7.99 -48.50 30.49
C ALA A 27 9.48 -48.20 30.69
N ALA A 28 10.12 -47.63 29.67
CA ALA A 28 11.46 -47.07 29.78
C ALA A 28 11.42 -45.74 30.57
N GLU A 29 12.59 -45.27 30.98
CA GLU A 29 12.70 -43.91 31.51
C GLU A 29 12.30 -42.87 30.47
N ALA A 30 11.85 -41.71 30.94
CA ALA A 30 11.52 -40.60 30.07
C ALA A 30 12.75 -40.13 29.31
N SER A 31 12.56 -39.60 28.08
CA SER A 31 13.66 -39.05 27.31
C SER A 31 14.40 -37.96 28.11
N GLU A 32 15.72 -38.02 28.15
CA GLU A 32 16.56 -37.02 28.82
C GLU A 32 16.41 -35.63 28.16
N THR A 33 16.18 -35.59 26.86
CA THR A 33 15.97 -34.34 26.13
C THR A 33 14.52 -33.95 26.19
N VAL A 34 14.21 -32.89 26.92
CA VAL A 34 12.89 -32.27 26.95
C VAL A 34 12.78 -31.28 25.79
N ALA A 35 11.92 -31.60 24.86
CA ALA A 35 11.58 -30.61 23.78
C ALA A 35 10.65 -29.55 24.35
N LYS A 36 11.02 -28.29 24.12
CA LYS A 36 10.20 -27.14 24.50
C LYS A 36 9.60 -26.46 23.26
N ALA A 37 8.33 -26.18 23.31
CA ALA A 37 7.63 -25.43 22.27
C ALA A 37 6.70 -24.40 22.90
N THR A 38 6.62 -23.24 22.30
CA THR A 38 5.66 -22.23 22.70
C THR A 38 4.67 -22.01 21.56
N THR A 39 3.40 -22.12 21.89
CA THR A 39 2.33 -21.97 20.92
C THR A 39 2.05 -20.50 20.62
N LEU A 40 1.64 -20.25 19.40
CA LEU A 40 1.15 -18.96 18.96
C LEU A 40 -0.24 -19.18 18.36
N HIS A 41 -1.25 -19.11 19.21
CA HIS A 41 -2.64 -19.18 18.80
C HIS A 41 -3.30 -17.81 18.97
N GLY A 42 -4.26 -17.51 18.15
CA GLY A 42 -5.03 -16.31 18.20
C GLY A 42 -5.27 -15.77 16.79
N LYS A 43 -6.46 -15.27 16.59
CA LYS A 43 -6.82 -14.59 15.35
C LYS A 43 -6.41 -13.12 15.46
N VAL A 44 -5.57 -12.68 14.56
CA VAL A 44 -5.33 -11.24 14.40
C VAL A 44 -6.58 -10.62 13.79
N THR A 45 -7.15 -9.64 14.48
CA THR A 45 -8.20 -8.78 13.96
C THR A 45 -7.57 -7.47 13.53
N LEU A 46 -7.69 -7.13 12.27
CA LEU A 46 -7.13 -5.94 11.66
C LEU A 46 -8.22 -4.94 11.37
N ASP A 47 -8.00 -3.68 11.78
CA ASP A 47 -8.86 -2.54 11.49
C ASP A 47 -8.12 -1.53 10.63
N ILE A 48 -8.88 -0.71 9.89
CA ILE A 48 -8.36 0.34 9.02
C ILE A 48 -9.14 1.64 9.20
N GLU A 49 -8.41 2.74 9.33
CA GLU A 49 -8.94 4.09 9.36
C GLU A 49 -8.27 4.94 8.28
N LYS A 50 -9.05 5.72 7.54
CA LYS A 50 -8.51 6.67 6.57
C LYS A 50 -8.07 7.95 7.28
N VAL A 51 -6.76 8.19 7.33
CA VAL A 51 -6.16 9.37 8.00
C VAL A 51 -6.08 10.57 7.06
N SER A 52 -5.83 10.33 5.78
CA SER A 52 -5.82 11.36 4.73
C SER A 52 -6.32 10.79 3.40
N THR A 53 -6.29 11.58 2.34
CA THR A 53 -6.66 11.10 1.00
C THR A 53 -5.77 9.95 0.50
N SER A 54 -4.55 9.82 1.04
CA SER A 54 -3.54 8.86 0.58
C SER A 54 -2.88 8.01 1.67
N THR A 55 -3.30 8.15 2.94
CA THR A 55 -2.74 7.40 4.06
C THR A 55 -3.82 6.71 4.89
N PHE A 56 -3.49 5.52 5.39
CA PHE A 56 -4.35 4.74 6.28
C PHE A 56 -3.61 4.43 7.57
N LYS A 57 -4.34 4.42 8.67
CA LYS A 57 -3.93 3.85 9.94
C LYS A 57 -4.48 2.43 10.00
N LEU A 58 -3.61 1.47 10.24
CA LEU A 58 -3.92 0.08 10.54
C LEU A 58 -3.75 -0.12 12.04
N SER A 59 -4.68 -0.82 12.69
CA SER A 59 -4.59 -1.21 14.09
C SER A 59 -5.03 -2.65 14.28
N TRP A 60 -4.51 -3.32 15.31
CA TRP A 60 -4.80 -4.73 15.56
C TRP A 60 -4.69 -5.10 17.03
N ASN A 61 -5.28 -6.22 17.39
CA ASN A 61 -5.20 -6.78 18.73
C ASN A 61 -3.82 -7.40 18.98
N LYS A 62 -3.38 -7.35 20.22
CA LYS A 62 -2.17 -8.07 20.68
C LYS A 62 -2.39 -9.59 20.58
N ILE A 63 -1.37 -10.29 20.13
CA ILE A 63 -1.29 -11.75 20.15
C ILE A 63 -0.22 -12.15 21.16
N ASP A 64 -0.61 -12.90 22.17
CA ASP A 64 0.30 -13.35 23.22
C ASP A 64 1.40 -14.26 22.65
N GLY A 65 2.63 -14.01 23.06
CA GLY A 65 3.80 -14.73 22.56
C GLY A 65 4.30 -14.27 21.19
N ALA A 66 3.62 -13.35 20.50
CA ALA A 66 4.13 -12.77 19.28
C ALA A 66 5.35 -11.88 19.58
N THR A 67 6.41 -12.03 18.80
CA THR A 67 7.60 -11.15 18.83
C THR A 67 7.60 -10.13 17.71
N ARG A 68 6.73 -10.30 16.73
CA ARG A 68 6.60 -9.39 15.58
C ARG A 68 5.26 -9.49 14.91
N TYR A 69 4.95 -8.44 14.15
CA TYR A 69 3.81 -8.36 13.23
C TYR A 69 4.31 -8.09 11.82
N ILE A 70 3.72 -8.74 10.84
CA ILE A 70 4.09 -8.60 9.42
C ILE A 70 2.88 -8.08 8.67
N VAL A 71 3.02 -6.90 8.09
CA VAL A 71 2.00 -6.27 7.26
C VAL A 71 2.22 -6.67 5.80
N TYR A 72 1.16 -7.11 5.17
CA TYR A 72 1.09 -7.38 3.73
C TYR A 72 0.11 -6.42 3.08
N ARG A 73 0.35 -6.09 1.83
CA ARG A 73 -0.49 -5.20 1.03
C ARG A 73 -0.52 -5.64 -0.41
N LYS A 74 -1.67 -5.47 -1.07
CA LYS A 74 -1.77 -5.41 -2.52
C LYS A 74 -2.42 -4.10 -2.95
N ARG A 75 -2.25 -3.73 -4.21
CA ARG A 75 -2.89 -2.58 -4.85
C ARG A 75 -3.55 -3.07 -6.13
N ASN A 76 -4.82 -2.74 -6.33
CA ASN A 76 -5.64 -3.21 -7.45
C ASN A 76 -5.53 -4.75 -7.59
N ASP A 77 -5.20 -5.24 -8.78
CA ASP A 77 -5.04 -6.66 -9.10
C ASP A 77 -3.63 -7.22 -8.85
N ASP A 78 -2.75 -6.42 -8.21
CA ASP A 78 -1.41 -6.89 -7.83
C ASP A 78 -1.47 -8.09 -6.87
N LYS A 79 -0.39 -8.87 -6.83
CA LYS A 79 -0.24 -9.92 -5.80
C LYS A 79 0.00 -9.29 -4.43
N MET A 80 -0.51 -9.96 -3.40
CA MET A 80 -0.25 -9.60 -2.00
C MET A 80 1.25 -9.71 -1.71
N LYS A 81 1.86 -8.64 -1.20
CA LYS A 81 3.30 -8.56 -0.91
C LYS A 81 3.53 -8.10 0.52
N LYS A 82 4.57 -8.64 1.15
CA LYS A 82 5.06 -8.13 2.43
C LYS A 82 5.52 -6.68 2.27
N VAL A 83 5.06 -5.82 3.17
CA VAL A 83 5.43 -4.39 3.21
C VAL A 83 6.50 -4.13 4.24
N LEU A 84 6.26 -4.58 5.48
CA LEU A 84 7.17 -4.36 6.59
C LEU A 84 6.95 -5.39 7.71
N THR A 85 7.90 -5.42 8.63
CA THR A 85 7.83 -6.16 9.87
C THR A 85 7.95 -5.18 11.04
N LEU A 86 7.09 -5.31 12.02
CA LEU A 86 7.02 -4.49 13.24
C LEU A 86 7.32 -5.36 14.46
N GLY A 87 7.87 -4.76 15.53
CA GLY A 87 8.07 -5.42 16.80
C GLY A 87 6.75 -5.68 17.54
N ALA A 88 6.80 -6.53 18.57
CA ALA A 88 5.64 -6.97 19.33
C ALA A 88 4.85 -5.84 20.00
N GLU A 89 5.53 -4.75 20.37
CA GLU A 89 4.93 -3.59 21.03
C GLU A 89 4.15 -2.66 20.10
N LYS A 90 4.27 -2.88 18.78
CA LYS A 90 3.56 -2.08 17.79
C LYS A 90 2.22 -2.73 17.46
N LEU A 91 1.14 -2.08 17.89
CA LEU A 91 -0.23 -2.50 17.61
C LEU A 91 -0.96 -1.59 16.62
N GLU A 92 -0.23 -0.66 16.04
CA GLU A 92 -0.71 0.22 14.97
C GLU A 92 0.41 0.58 13.99
N TYR A 93 0.01 0.98 12.79
CA TYR A 93 0.90 1.46 11.73
C TYR A 93 0.17 2.44 10.81
N VAL A 94 0.77 3.60 10.61
CA VAL A 94 0.29 4.56 9.61
C VAL A 94 1.10 4.36 8.32
N THR A 95 0.41 4.14 7.21
CA THR A 95 1.08 3.97 5.92
C THR A 95 1.78 5.26 5.50
N ALA A 96 2.88 5.14 4.75
CA ALA A 96 3.33 6.28 3.94
C ALA A 96 2.23 6.68 2.94
N GLU A 97 2.35 7.85 2.32
CA GLU A 97 1.46 8.24 1.22
C GLU A 97 1.42 7.17 0.12
N LEU A 98 0.22 6.72 -0.21
CA LEU A 98 -0.01 5.68 -1.19
C LEU A 98 -0.44 6.27 -2.53
N PRO A 99 0.03 5.71 -3.65
CA PRO A 99 -0.48 6.03 -4.97
C PRO A 99 -1.98 5.72 -5.12
N ASN A 100 -2.65 6.43 -6.02
CA ASN A 100 -4.06 6.19 -6.33
C ASN A 100 -4.35 4.71 -6.65
N GLY A 101 -5.39 4.16 -6.08
CA GLY A 101 -5.82 2.77 -6.32
C GLY A 101 -6.59 2.18 -5.14
N ASP A 102 -7.05 0.97 -5.34
CA ASP A 102 -7.69 0.15 -4.33
C ASP A 102 -6.64 -0.70 -3.61
N TYR A 103 -6.68 -0.70 -2.30
CA TYR A 103 -5.72 -1.39 -1.45
C TYR A 103 -6.40 -2.43 -0.60
N GLN A 104 -5.74 -3.57 -0.46
CA GLN A 104 -6.08 -4.55 0.56
C GLN A 104 -4.88 -4.78 1.45
N PHE A 105 -5.15 -4.92 2.75
CA PHE A 105 -4.14 -5.21 3.76
C PHE A 105 -4.54 -6.46 4.54
N ILE A 106 -3.56 -7.26 4.89
CA ILE A 106 -3.66 -8.33 5.87
C ILE A 106 -2.44 -8.27 6.79
N LEU A 107 -2.56 -8.84 7.96
CA LEU A 107 -1.51 -8.90 8.95
C LEU A 107 -1.35 -10.33 9.46
N LYS A 108 -0.11 -10.72 9.76
CA LYS A 108 0.21 -11.96 10.48
C LYS A 108 1.04 -11.63 11.69
N ALA A 109 0.73 -12.26 12.81
CA ALA A 109 1.63 -12.27 13.95
C ALA A 109 2.63 -13.41 13.80
N GLY A 110 3.83 -13.23 14.32
CA GLY A 110 4.87 -14.25 14.29
C GLY A 110 5.74 -14.23 15.52
N ARG A 111 6.19 -15.41 15.93
CA ARG A 111 7.28 -15.57 16.86
C ARG A 111 8.47 -16.15 16.10
N TYR A 112 9.58 -15.46 16.23
CA TYR A 112 10.85 -15.90 15.67
C TYR A 112 11.86 -15.91 16.79
N ASP A 113 12.32 -17.07 17.15
CA ASP A 113 13.50 -17.27 17.98
C ASP A 113 14.61 -17.92 17.16
N SER A 114 15.68 -18.30 17.81
CA SER A 114 16.85 -18.86 17.11
C SER A 114 16.59 -20.22 16.46
N LYS A 115 15.50 -20.90 16.79
CA LYS A 115 15.21 -22.27 16.34
C LYS A 115 13.90 -22.38 15.56
N ASP A 116 12.87 -21.56 15.89
CA ASP A 116 11.52 -21.71 15.35
C ASP A 116 10.93 -20.44 14.74
N ARG A 117 10.16 -20.63 13.66
CA ARG A 117 9.35 -19.60 13.02
C ARG A 117 7.90 -20.02 13.03
N VAL A 118 7.16 -19.53 14.01
CA VAL A 118 5.72 -19.78 14.10
C VAL A 118 4.96 -18.55 13.64
N MET A 119 3.94 -18.75 12.83
CA MET A 119 3.09 -17.68 12.31
C MET A 119 1.63 -18.00 12.57
N THR A 120 0.83 -16.98 12.88
CA THR A 120 -0.63 -17.12 12.85
C THR A 120 -1.15 -17.22 11.42
N ASP A 121 -2.39 -17.64 11.27
CA ASP A 121 -3.14 -17.36 10.05
C ASP A 121 -3.18 -15.86 9.76
N ALA A 122 -3.53 -15.52 8.53
CA ALA A 122 -3.75 -14.13 8.17
C ALA A 122 -4.97 -13.57 8.95
N SER A 123 -4.89 -12.27 9.28
CA SER A 123 -6.05 -11.52 9.76
C SER A 123 -7.19 -11.54 8.73
N ASN A 124 -8.34 -10.98 9.12
CA ASN A 124 -9.30 -10.48 8.13
C ASN A 124 -8.60 -9.53 7.15
N THR A 125 -9.11 -9.45 5.93
CA THR A 125 -8.71 -8.45 4.95
C THR A 125 -9.44 -7.15 5.25
N VAL A 126 -8.69 -6.03 5.28
CA VAL A 126 -9.27 -4.69 5.31
C VAL A 126 -8.95 -3.96 4.00
N GLU A 127 -9.85 -3.08 3.57
CA GLU A 127 -9.78 -2.42 2.28
C GLU A 127 -9.73 -0.90 2.44
N GLY A 128 -8.96 -0.25 1.59
CA GLY A 128 -8.84 1.19 1.53
C GLY A 128 -8.74 1.68 0.09
N ASN A 129 -9.37 2.81 -0.20
CA ASN A 129 -9.32 3.43 -1.52
C ASN A 129 -8.60 4.77 -1.44
N VAL A 130 -7.57 4.94 -2.30
CA VAL A 130 -6.95 6.23 -2.61
C VAL A 130 -7.59 6.75 -3.89
N GLU A 131 -8.40 7.81 -3.77
CA GLU A 131 -9.18 8.33 -4.89
C GLU A 131 -8.34 8.75 -6.09
N LYS A 132 -8.83 8.40 -7.26
CA LYS A 132 -8.28 8.83 -8.54
C LYS A 132 -8.88 10.19 -8.91
N VAL A 133 -8.46 11.25 -8.23
CA VAL A 133 -8.93 12.61 -8.53
C VAL A 133 -8.14 13.19 -9.69
N ALA A 134 -8.84 13.78 -10.65
CA ALA A 134 -8.23 14.48 -11.78
C ALA A 134 -8.07 15.99 -11.47
N PRO A 135 -7.05 16.66 -12.03
CA PRO A 135 -6.91 18.11 -11.87
C PRO A 135 -8.14 18.86 -12.40
N ALA A 136 -8.68 19.79 -11.60
CA ALA A 136 -9.73 20.72 -12.06
C ALA A 136 -9.06 21.90 -12.80
N VAL A 137 -9.22 21.95 -14.12
CA VAL A 137 -8.54 22.90 -15.00
C VAL A 137 -9.43 24.09 -15.31
N THR A 138 -8.85 25.30 -15.32
CA THR A 138 -9.45 26.53 -15.85
C THR A 138 -8.58 27.09 -16.98
N LEU A 139 -9.22 27.74 -17.97
CA LEU A 139 -8.55 28.34 -19.11
C LEU A 139 -8.86 29.84 -19.18
N LYS A 140 -7.84 30.63 -19.50
CA LYS A 140 -7.99 32.06 -19.80
C LYS A 140 -7.30 32.37 -21.14
N ALA A 141 -8.09 32.76 -22.13
CA ALA A 141 -7.57 33.19 -23.44
C ALA A 141 -6.88 34.56 -23.35
N GLY A 142 -5.76 34.69 -24.04
CA GLY A 142 -4.97 35.90 -24.20
C GLY A 142 -4.52 36.07 -25.65
N THR A 143 -3.86 37.18 -25.95
CA THR A 143 -3.30 37.45 -27.28
C THR A 143 -2.30 36.37 -27.67
N LYS A 144 -2.60 35.64 -28.74
CA LYS A 144 -1.82 34.48 -29.24
C LYS A 144 -1.41 33.49 -28.11
N SER A 145 -2.27 33.38 -27.08
CA SER A 145 -1.94 32.55 -25.89
C SER A 145 -3.19 32.05 -25.20
N VAL A 146 -2.98 30.96 -24.40
CA VAL A 146 -3.97 30.46 -23.44
C VAL A 146 -3.24 30.11 -22.14
N LYS A 147 -3.67 30.72 -21.05
CA LYS A 147 -3.22 30.31 -19.70
C LYS A 147 -4.10 29.16 -19.22
N VAL A 148 -3.45 28.04 -18.84
CA VAL A 148 -4.06 26.85 -18.25
C VAL A 148 -3.70 26.88 -16.78
N SER A 149 -4.66 26.78 -15.86
CA SER A 149 -4.44 26.81 -14.41
C SER A 149 -5.21 25.69 -13.74
N TRP A 150 -4.71 25.23 -12.60
CA TRP A 150 -5.33 24.19 -11.77
C TRP A 150 -5.01 24.42 -10.30
N LYS A 151 -5.69 23.71 -9.40
CA LYS A 151 -5.39 23.75 -7.97
C LYS A 151 -4.37 22.67 -7.62
N ALA A 152 -3.58 22.91 -6.55
CA ALA A 152 -2.73 21.90 -5.98
C ALA A 152 -3.55 20.67 -5.57
N MET A 153 -2.97 19.51 -5.76
CA MET A 153 -3.59 18.23 -5.39
C MET A 153 -2.70 17.53 -4.36
N GLU A 154 -3.33 17.01 -3.32
CA GLU A 154 -2.61 16.22 -2.31
C GLU A 154 -1.89 15.03 -2.95
N GLY A 155 -0.67 14.75 -2.51
CA GLY A 155 0.12 13.65 -3.05
C GLY A 155 0.63 13.82 -4.49
N VAL A 156 0.46 15.00 -5.10
CA VAL A 156 0.96 15.31 -6.44
C VAL A 156 2.10 16.33 -6.36
N THR A 157 3.21 16.04 -7.01
CA THR A 157 4.40 16.90 -7.00
C THR A 157 4.69 17.57 -8.33
N HIS A 158 4.16 17.02 -9.43
CA HIS A 158 4.40 17.53 -10.79
C HIS A 158 3.14 17.40 -11.63
N TYR A 159 3.00 18.28 -12.62
CA TYR A 159 1.89 18.30 -13.56
C TYR A 159 2.41 18.25 -14.99
N GLN A 160 1.68 17.55 -15.84
CA GLN A 160 1.92 17.50 -17.29
C GLN A 160 0.75 18.15 -18.01
N VAL A 161 1.04 19.13 -18.84
CA VAL A 161 0.05 19.86 -19.67
C VAL A 161 0.13 19.38 -21.11
N TYR A 162 -1.01 19.08 -21.69
CA TYR A 162 -1.15 18.60 -23.05
C TYR A 162 -2.08 19.50 -23.86
N ARG A 163 -1.82 19.62 -25.16
CA ARG A 163 -2.60 20.39 -26.12
C ARG A 163 -2.89 19.60 -27.37
N ALA A 164 -4.07 19.84 -27.96
CA ALA A 164 -4.45 19.41 -29.30
C ALA A 164 -5.18 20.56 -30.02
N THR A 165 -5.34 20.41 -31.33
CA THR A 165 -6.14 21.36 -32.19
C THR A 165 -7.56 20.86 -32.39
N SER A 166 -7.89 19.64 -32.01
CA SER A 166 -9.25 19.11 -31.99
C SER A 166 -9.47 18.29 -30.69
N LYS A 167 -10.75 18.12 -30.30
CA LYS A 167 -11.11 17.43 -29.05
C LYS A 167 -10.60 15.99 -29.01
N ASP A 168 -10.75 15.27 -30.12
CA ASP A 168 -10.42 13.85 -30.26
C ASP A 168 -9.09 13.63 -31.01
N GLY A 169 -8.32 14.70 -31.18
CA GLY A 169 -7.03 14.67 -31.86
C GLY A 169 -5.88 14.19 -31.00
N LYS A 170 -4.70 14.10 -31.61
CA LYS A 170 -3.47 13.74 -30.92
C LYS A 170 -3.02 14.87 -29.99
N TYR A 171 -2.95 14.58 -28.70
CA TYR A 171 -2.47 15.52 -27.69
C TYR A 171 -0.94 15.47 -27.56
N THR A 172 -0.31 16.62 -27.74
CA THR A 172 1.14 16.80 -27.54
C THR A 172 1.40 17.36 -26.14
N LYS A 173 2.35 16.78 -25.43
CA LYS A 173 2.81 17.29 -24.14
C LYS A 173 3.57 18.60 -24.35
N LEU A 174 3.09 19.67 -23.71
CA LEU A 174 3.72 21.00 -23.77
C LEU A 174 4.80 21.17 -22.72
N THR A 175 4.53 20.71 -21.51
CA THR A 175 5.43 20.87 -20.37
C THR A 175 5.19 19.84 -19.28
N THR A 176 6.21 19.74 -18.42
CA THR A 176 6.13 19.15 -17.09
C THR A 176 6.58 20.21 -16.09
N THR A 177 5.77 20.50 -15.06
CA THR A 177 6.02 21.61 -14.14
C THR A 177 5.57 21.26 -12.71
N LYS A 178 6.13 21.96 -11.72
CA LYS A 178 5.63 21.99 -10.33
C LYS A 178 4.66 23.13 -10.09
N GLU A 179 4.65 24.12 -11.00
CA GLU A 179 3.75 25.27 -10.94
C GLU A 179 2.30 24.83 -11.13
N LEU A 180 1.38 25.67 -10.68
CA LEU A 180 -0.07 25.45 -10.78
C LEU A 180 -0.70 26.11 -12.00
N SER A 181 0.13 26.59 -12.91
CA SER A 181 -0.32 27.12 -14.20
C SER A 181 0.76 27.01 -15.28
N TYR A 182 0.33 27.07 -16.52
CA TYR A 182 1.19 27.13 -17.70
C TYR A 182 0.53 28.01 -18.76
N THR A 183 1.31 28.86 -19.44
CA THR A 183 0.81 29.66 -20.55
C THR A 183 1.35 29.12 -21.87
N ALA A 184 0.46 28.55 -22.68
CA ALA A 184 0.75 28.17 -24.05
C ALA A 184 0.81 29.43 -24.89
N LYS A 185 1.98 29.70 -25.49
CA LYS A 185 2.23 30.90 -26.32
C LYS A 185 2.30 30.55 -27.81
N SER A 186 2.44 31.57 -28.64
CA SER A 186 2.61 31.46 -30.10
C SER A 186 1.47 30.69 -30.77
N LEU A 187 0.25 30.88 -30.29
CA LEU A 187 -0.96 30.33 -30.85
C LEU A 187 -1.47 31.18 -32.00
N LYS A 188 -2.10 30.55 -32.98
CA LYS A 188 -2.78 31.31 -34.07
C LYS A 188 -4.05 31.94 -33.51
N SER A 189 -4.20 33.25 -33.65
CA SER A 189 -5.40 33.99 -33.26
C SER A 189 -6.63 33.41 -33.99
N GLY A 190 -7.76 33.39 -33.32
CA GLY A 190 -9.01 32.83 -33.84
C GLY A 190 -9.10 31.29 -33.78
N ASN A 191 -7.99 30.59 -33.55
CA ASN A 191 -7.99 29.13 -33.50
C ASN A 191 -8.37 28.60 -32.13
N LYS A 192 -9.11 27.50 -32.15
CA LYS A 192 -9.52 26.74 -30.95
C LYS A 192 -8.44 25.72 -30.57
N TYR A 193 -8.07 25.70 -29.31
CA TYR A 193 -7.10 24.76 -28.76
C TYR A 193 -7.67 24.00 -27.54
N PHE A 194 -7.45 22.72 -27.50
CA PHE A 194 -7.93 21.80 -26.47
C PHE A 194 -6.82 21.45 -25.52
N PHE A 195 -7.10 21.44 -24.23
CA PHE A 195 -6.12 21.18 -23.18
C PHE A 195 -6.61 20.12 -22.23
N LYS A 196 -5.68 19.31 -21.73
CA LYS A 196 -5.85 18.43 -20.56
C LYS A 196 -4.58 18.42 -19.73
N VAL A 197 -4.74 18.17 -18.44
CA VAL A 197 -3.66 18.13 -17.45
C VAL A 197 -3.78 16.85 -16.66
N ARG A 198 -2.64 16.26 -16.28
CA ARG A 198 -2.58 15.23 -15.24
C ARG A 198 -1.47 15.55 -14.27
N GLY A 199 -1.64 15.14 -13.02
CA GLY A 199 -0.60 15.20 -12.01
C GLY A 199 0.15 13.88 -11.91
N TYR A 200 1.33 13.89 -11.28
CA TYR A 200 2.03 12.68 -10.88
C TYR A 200 2.95 12.92 -9.69
N LYS A 201 3.29 11.82 -9.01
CA LYS A 201 4.35 11.75 -8.02
C LYS A 201 5.27 10.57 -8.35
N THR A 202 6.56 10.77 -8.16
CA THR A 202 7.56 9.71 -8.32
C THR A 202 7.82 9.05 -6.97
N TYR A 203 7.82 7.74 -6.95
CA TYR A 203 8.12 6.91 -5.78
C TYR A 203 9.39 6.12 -6.03
N LYS A 204 10.10 5.79 -4.94
CA LYS A 204 11.20 4.84 -4.97
C LYS A 204 10.69 3.47 -4.46
N SER A 205 11.12 2.39 -5.11
CA SER A 205 10.90 1.03 -4.63
C SER A 205 12.27 0.35 -4.58
N GLY A 206 12.78 0.11 -3.37
CA GLY A 206 14.17 -0.30 -3.17
C GLY A 206 15.17 0.85 -3.41
N GLU A 207 16.43 0.53 -3.58
CA GLU A 207 17.49 1.55 -3.69
C GLU A 207 17.50 2.29 -5.04
N ASP A 208 17.04 1.67 -6.14
CA ASP A 208 17.22 2.21 -7.50
C ASP A 208 15.98 2.30 -8.39
N ILE A 209 14.83 1.75 -8.01
CA ILE A 209 13.65 1.75 -8.87
C ILE A 209 12.79 2.96 -8.60
N LYS A 210 12.79 3.93 -9.54
CA LYS A 210 11.86 5.07 -9.54
C LYS A 210 10.69 4.75 -10.47
N TYR A 211 9.46 4.88 -9.98
CA TYR A 211 8.25 4.80 -10.79
C TYR A 211 7.36 6.00 -10.55
N ALA A 212 6.66 6.44 -11.60
CA ALA A 212 5.74 7.55 -11.52
C ALA A 212 4.29 7.05 -11.47
N VAL A 213 3.52 7.57 -10.55
CA VAL A 213 2.09 7.31 -10.45
C VAL A 213 1.33 8.56 -10.88
N TYR A 214 0.46 8.40 -11.85
CA TYR A 214 -0.29 9.48 -12.47
C TYR A 214 -1.72 9.54 -11.98
N THR A 215 -2.26 10.76 -11.85
CA THR A 215 -3.71 10.97 -11.75
C THR A 215 -4.36 10.67 -13.11
N PRO A 216 -5.68 10.49 -13.17
CA PRO A 216 -6.40 10.62 -14.41
C PRO A 216 -6.15 11.99 -15.06
N TYR A 217 -6.37 12.10 -16.38
CA TYR A 217 -6.39 13.38 -17.03
C TYR A 217 -7.61 14.18 -16.58
N SER A 218 -7.44 15.51 -16.50
CA SER A 218 -8.57 16.42 -16.35
C SER A 218 -9.58 16.22 -17.48
N THR A 219 -10.80 16.67 -17.26
CA THR A 219 -11.72 16.92 -18.38
C THR A 219 -11.05 17.81 -19.43
N ILE A 220 -11.29 17.47 -20.71
CA ILE A 220 -10.80 18.28 -21.85
C ILE A 220 -11.55 19.61 -21.85
N LYS A 221 -10.80 20.71 -21.80
CA LYS A 221 -11.34 22.06 -21.98
C LYS A 221 -10.72 22.73 -23.22
N TYR A 222 -11.41 23.66 -23.79
CA TYR A 222 -10.90 24.44 -24.93
C TYR A 222 -11.02 25.95 -24.70
N ALA A 223 -10.14 26.69 -25.38
CA ALA A 223 -10.20 28.14 -25.50
C ALA A 223 -9.75 28.54 -26.89
N THR A 224 -10.32 29.65 -27.39
CA THR A 224 -9.90 30.28 -28.63
C THR A 224 -8.86 31.34 -28.31
N ALA A 225 -7.67 31.26 -28.92
CA ALA A 225 -6.63 32.28 -28.77
C ALA A 225 -7.09 33.62 -29.37
N LYS A 226 -6.81 34.71 -28.67
CA LYS A 226 -7.11 36.08 -29.14
C LYS A 226 -6.00 36.61 -30.03
#